data_681ad4197cd7f980f148caad83808fb9
#
_entry.id   681ad4197cd7f980f148caad83808fb9
#
_cell.length_a   1.000
_cell.length_b   1.000
_cell.length_c   1.000
_cell.angle_alpha   90.00
_cell.angle_beta   90.00
_cell.angle_gamma   90.00
#
_symmetry.space_group_name_H-M   'P 1'
#
loop_
_entity.id
_entity.type
_entity.pdbx_description
1 polymer ?
#
loop_
_entity_poly.entity_id
_entity_poly.type
_entity_poly.pdbx_seq_one_letter_code
_entity_poly.pdbx_strand_id
1 'polypeptide(L)'
;IMNKNIEDCSDKMRNHVLYIPHENCLKENLTIIENLRIWLNLIDKKISNYNLNDKLKYFDLYDFKDFPIRNLSHGQKRKVILSKLLLSDSSIWILDEPMNGLDIDSIKKLSRLIENFSESGGAILLSSHVNYKIKKANKIHLKKRKINTIRTQKFITWSEL
;
A
#
# COMPACT_ATOMS: atom_id res chain seq x y z
N ILE A 1 -12.62 -13.70 5.98
CA ILE A 1 -11.98 -13.07 7.15
C ILE A 1 -12.98 -13.19 8.27
N MET A 2 -12.59 -13.66 9.45
CA MET A 2 -13.48 -13.89 10.60
C MET A 2 -14.72 -14.76 10.30
N ASN A 3 -14.62 -15.74 9.40
CA ASN A 3 -15.71 -16.65 8.98
C ASN A 3 -16.96 -15.94 8.40
N LYS A 4 -16.81 -14.72 7.88
CA LYS A 4 -17.87 -13.98 7.20
C LYS A 4 -17.52 -13.76 5.74
N ASN A 5 -18.52 -13.72 4.88
CA ASN A 5 -18.35 -13.39 3.46
C ASN A 5 -17.87 -11.94 3.33
N ILE A 6 -17.02 -11.65 2.35
CA ILE A 6 -16.49 -10.28 2.10
C ILE A 6 -17.63 -9.30 1.83
N GLU A 7 -18.69 -9.75 1.18
CA GLU A 7 -19.88 -8.94 0.87
C GLU A 7 -20.62 -8.44 2.11
N ASP A 8 -20.58 -9.21 3.22
CA ASP A 8 -21.27 -8.89 4.48
C ASP A 8 -20.44 -7.97 5.42
N CYS A 9 -19.22 -7.59 5.03
CA CYS A 9 -18.25 -6.98 5.92
C CYS A 9 -17.87 -5.52 5.55
N SER A 10 -18.67 -4.82 4.75
CA SER A 10 -18.28 -3.61 4.02
C SER A 10 -17.64 -2.49 4.86
N ASP A 11 -18.18 -2.13 6.02
CA ASP A 11 -17.68 -0.96 6.77
C ASP A 11 -16.64 -1.32 7.86
N LYS A 12 -16.80 -2.45 8.52
CA LYS A 12 -15.85 -2.89 9.57
C LYS A 12 -14.52 -3.35 8.99
N MET A 13 -14.49 -3.85 7.74
CA MET A 13 -13.26 -4.31 7.09
C MET A 13 -12.37 -3.19 6.56
N ARG A 14 -12.91 -2.01 6.24
CA ARG A 14 -12.11 -0.89 5.73
C ARG A 14 -10.98 -0.51 6.67
N ASN A 15 -11.21 -0.58 7.98
CA ASN A 15 -10.22 -0.24 8.99
C ASN A 15 -9.20 -1.38 9.25
N HIS A 16 -9.49 -2.60 8.78
CA HIS A 16 -8.60 -3.76 8.96
C HIS A 16 -7.66 -4.01 7.79
N VAL A 17 -7.90 -3.40 6.63
CA VAL A 17 -7.10 -3.62 5.41
C VAL A 17 -6.46 -2.33 4.94
N LEU A 18 -5.15 -2.32 4.80
CA LEU A 18 -4.43 -1.26 4.12
C LEU A 18 -3.94 -1.77 2.76
N TYR A 19 -4.37 -1.11 1.68
CA TYR A 19 -3.89 -1.35 0.34
C TYR A 19 -2.89 -0.27 -0.09
N ILE A 20 -1.72 -0.70 -0.51
CA ILE A 20 -0.69 0.15 -1.13
C ILE A 20 -0.61 -0.22 -2.62
N PRO A 21 -1.16 0.61 -3.52
CA PRO A 21 -1.16 0.35 -4.95
C PRO A 21 0.22 0.53 -5.58
N HIS A 22 0.37 0.04 -6.80
CA HIS A 22 1.57 0.26 -7.60
C HIS A 22 1.80 1.75 -7.88
N GLU A 23 0.76 2.47 -8.25
CA GLU A 23 0.79 3.92 -8.45
C GLU A 23 0.72 4.69 -7.13
N ASN A 24 1.43 5.80 -7.05
CA ASN A 24 1.56 6.52 -5.78
C ASN A 24 0.30 7.30 -5.35
N CYS A 25 -0.67 7.55 -6.21
CA CYS A 25 -1.97 8.18 -5.89
C CYS A 25 -1.87 9.37 -4.91
N LEU A 26 -0.88 10.26 -5.11
CA LEU A 26 -0.64 11.45 -4.30
C LEU A 26 -1.15 12.70 -5.00
N LYS A 27 -1.60 13.68 -4.21
CA LYS A 27 -1.97 15.01 -4.70
C LYS A 27 -0.72 15.86 -4.91
N GLU A 28 -0.33 16.06 -6.16
CA GLU A 28 0.95 16.66 -6.57
C GLU A 28 1.18 18.09 -6.04
N ASN A 29 0.11 18.89 -5.88
CA ASN A 29 0.20 20.28 -5.42
C ASN A 29 0.22 20.42 -3.89
N LEU A 30 -0.02 19.34 -3.16
CA LEU A 30 0.00 19.33 -1.71
C LEU A 30 1.36 18.83 -1.19
N THR A 31 1.71 19.26 0.01
CA THR A 31 2.90 18.80 0.72
C THR A 31 2.77 17.35 1.18
N ILE A 32 3.87 16.73 1.62
CA ILE A 32 3.87 15.39 2.22
C ILE A 32 2.90 15.35 3.41
N ILE A 33 3.02 16.31 4.33
CA ILE A 33 2.17 16.37 5.53
C ILE A 33 0.69 16.50 5.17
N GLU A 34 0.34 17.38 4.23
CA GLU A 34 -1.05 17.58 3.81
C GLU A 34 -1.63 16.30 3.17
N ASN A 35 -0.86 15.61 2.31
CA ASN A 35 -1.28 14.33 1.73
C ASN A 35 -1.56 13.27 2.80
N LEU A 36 -0.66 13.12 3.76
CA LEU A 36 -0.84 12.14 4.83
C LEU A 36 -1.99 12.51 5.76
N ARG A 37 -2.20 13.79 6.07
CA ARG A 37 -3.34 14.24 6.87
C ARG A 37 -4.68 13.99 6.19
N ILE A 38 -4.79 14.27 4.87
CA ILE A 38 -6.01 13.94 4.11
C ILE A 38 -6.29 12.45 4.23
N TRP A 39 -5.28 11.60 4.02
CA TRP A 39 -5.45 10.16 4.14
C TRP A 39 -5.84 9.72 5.57
N LEU A 40 -5.22 10.28 6.61
CA LEU A 40 -5.56 10.01 8.01
C LEU A 40 -7.00 10.39 8.33
N ASN A 41 -7.48 11.53 7.81
CA ASN A 41 -8.87 11.95 7.98
C ASN A 41 -9.84 10.98 7.28
N LEU A 42 -9.47 10.43 6.12
CA LEU A 42 -10.31 9.45 5.41
C LEU A 42 -10.46 8.12 6.16
N ILE A 43 -9.52 7.76 7.02
CA ILE A 43 -9.59 6.57 7.88
C ILE A 43 -10.01 6.90 9.31
N ASP A 44 -10.51 8.13 9.54
CA ASP A 44 -10.95 8.65 10.84
C ASP A 44 -9.90 8.52 11.96
N LYS A 45 -8.63 8.71 11.60
CA LYS A 45 -7.50 8.59 12.53
C LYS A 45 -6.88 9.94 12.86
N LYS A 46 -6.92 10.32 14.15
CA LYS A 46 -6.25 11.55 14.65
C LYS A 46 -4.85 11.20 15.12
N ILE A 47 -3.84 11.86 14.52
CA ILE A 47 -2.43 11.72 14.92
C ILE A 47 -1.87 13.12 15.20
N SER A 48 -1.13 13.26 16.30
CA SER A 48 -0.42 14.52 16.62
C SER A 48 0.69 14.79 15.59
N ASN A 49 1.05 16.07 15.44
CA ASN A 49 2.16 16.46 14.55
C ASN A 49 3.48 15.81 14.96
N TYR A 50 3.72 15.63 16.25
CA TYR A 50 4.93 15.00 16.76
C TYR A 50 5.04 13.56 16.28
N ASN A 51 3.99 12.77 16.44
CA ASN A 51 3.98 11.38 15.99
C ASN A 51 4.10 11.26 14.46
N LEU A 52 3.48 12.16 13.69
CA LEU A 52 3.60 12.17 12.23
C LEU A 52 5.04 12.47 11.80
N ASN A 53 5.70 13.43 12.41
CA ASN A 53 7.09 13.78 12.13
C ASN A 53 8.04 12.62 12.41
N ASP A 54 7.86 11.87 13.49
CA ASP A 54 8.70 10.71 13.81
C ASP A 54 8.50 9.57 12.79
N LYS A 55 7.27 9.36 12.30
CA LYS A 55 7.02 8.38 11.24
C LYS A 55 7.69 8.77 9.91
N LEU A 56 7.76 10.07 9.60
CA LEU A 56 8.46 10.56 8.42
C LEU A 56 9.99 10.36 8.49
N LYS A 57 10.58 10.42 9.68
CA LYS A 57 12.01 10.11 9.87
C LYS A 57 12.37 8.68 9.48
N TYR A 58 11.44 7.73 9.62
CA TYR A 58 11.71 6.33 9.31
C TYR A 58 12.17 6.11 7.86
N PHE A 59 11.56 6.84 6.91
CA PHE A 59 11.89 6.80 5.49
C PHE A 59 12.70 8.01 5.01
N ASP A 60 13.34 8.76 5.92
CA ASP A 60 14.16 9.95 5.63
C ASP A 60 13.38 11.05 4.88
N LEU A 61 12.10 11.24 5.24
CA LEU A 61 11.20 12.21 4.61
C LEU A 61 10.99 13.47 5.45
N TYR A 62 11.51 13.52 6.67
CA TYR A 62 11.24 14.61 7.60
C TYR A 62 11.62 15.99 7.06
N ASP A 63 12.80 16.10 6.45
CA ASP A 63 13.32 17.34 5.90
C ASP A 63 12.54 17.82 4.65
N PHE A 64 11.80 16.94 4.04
CA PHE A 64 10.96 17.21 2.86
C PHE A 64 9.47 17.36 3.19
N LYS A 65 9.08 17.31 4.46
CA LYS A 65 7.68 17.22 4.91
C LYS A 65 6.78 18.35 4.40
N ASP A 66 7.33 19.54 4.22
CA ASP A 66 6.63 20.74 3.74
C ASP A 66 6.84 20.99 2.23
N PHE A 67 7.49 20.07 1.51
CA PHE A 67 7.69 20.17 0.06
C PHE A 67 6.45 19.63 -0.67
N PRO A 68 5.99 20.32 -1.73
CA PRO A 68 4.95 19.79 -2.61
C PRO A 68 5.41 18.47 -3.26
N ILE A 69 4.48 17.53 -3.40
CA ILE A 69 4.75 16.19 -3.95
C ILE A 69 5.38 16.26 -5.36
N ARG A 70 4.98 17.23 -6.18
CA ARG A 70 5.56 17.41 -7.53
C ARG A 70 7.08 17.61 -7.54
N ASN A 71 7.66 18.12 -6.45
CA ASN A 71 9.08 18.39 -6.31
C ASN A 71 9.89 17.18 -5.83
N LEU A 72 9.22 16.06 -5.52
CA LEU A 72 9.84 14.84 -5.03
C LEU A 72 10.23 13.90 -6.17
N SER A 73 11.34 13.18 -5.99
CA SER A 73 11.70 12.06 -6.87
C SER A 73 10.66 10.94 -6.80
N HIS A 74 10.65 10.04 -7.79
CA HIS A 74 9.76 8.88 -7.77
C HIS A 74 9.94 8.02 -6.51
N GLY A 75 11.19 7.77 -6.10
CA GLY A 75 11.48 7.02 -4.88
C GLY A 75 10.99 7.73 -3.62
N GLN A 76 11.14 9.05 -3.51
CA GLN A 76 10.58 9.83 -2.39
C GLN A 76 9.06 9.76 -2.36
N LYS A 77 8.38 9.89 -3.51
CA LYS A 77 6.92 9.72 -3.61
C LYS A 77 6.51 8.32 -3.13
N ARG A 78 7.26 7.27 -3.51
CA ARG A 78 7.03 5.91 -3.05
C ARG A 78 7.17 5.80 -1.53
N LYS A 79 8.21 6.38 -0.94
CA LYS A 79 8.40 6.43 0.53
C LYS A 79 7.24 7.14 1.24
N VAL A 80 6.66 8.20 0.67
CA VAL A 80 5.47 8.88 1.23
C VAL A 80 4.29 7.92 1.33
N ILE A 81 4.00 7.16 0.27
CA ILE A 81 2.92 6.16 0.31
C ILE A 81 3.19 5.06 1.33
N LEU A 82 4.43 4.57 1.40
CA LEU A 82 4.83 3.54 2.35
C LEU A 82 4.79 4.02 3.81
N SER A 83 4.89 5.32 4.06
CA SER A 83 4.72 5.88 5.41
C SER A 83 3.33 5.61 5.99
N LYS A 84 2.31 5.35 5.15
CA LYS A 84 0.98 4.91 5.60
C LYS A 84 1.01 3.59 6.38
N LEU A 85 1.98 2.69 6.10
CA LEU A 85 2.18 1.45 6.86
C LEU A 85 2.50 1.72 8.33
N LEU A 86 3.28 2.78 8.60
CA LEU A 86 3.65 3.21 9.95
C LEU A 86 2.53 3.95 10.68
N LEU A 87 1.54 4.44 9.93
CA LEU A 87 0.44 5.26 10.43
C LEU A 87 -0.86 4.48 10.58
N SER A 88 -0.96 3.30 9.94
CA SER A 88 -2.15 2.46 9.95
C SER A 88 -2.20 1.52 11.15
N ASP A 89 -3.41 1.27 11.67
CA ASP A 89 -3.70 0.21 12.66
C ASP A 89 -4.29 -1.04 12.00
N SER A 90 -4.22 -1.14 10.66
CA SER A 90 -4.75 -2.29 9.94
C SER A 90 -4.00 -3.57 10.31
N SER A 91 -4.75 -4.67 10.36
CA SER A 91 -4.21 -6.02 10.62
C SER A 91 -3.83 -6.78 9.34
N ILE A 92 -4.20 -6.24 8.17
CA ILE A 92 -3.92 -6.84 6.85
C ILE A 92 -3.32 -5.80 5.94
N TRP A 93 -2.18 -6.11 5.33
CA TRP A 93 -1.55 -5.30 4.29
C TRP A 93 -1.62 -5.99 2.93
N ILE A 94 -2.08 -5.26 1.92
CA ILE A 94 -2.03 -5.66 0.52
C ILE A 94 -1.08 -4.69 -0.18
N LEU A 95 0.06 -5.19 -0.66
CA LEU A 95 1.16 -4.39 -1.16
C LEU A 95 1.44 -4.77 -2.63
N ASP A 96 1.20 -3.82 -3.54
CA ASP A 96 1.43 -4.04 -4.96
C ASP A 96 2.77 -3.40 -5.38
N GLU A 97 3.75 -4.26 -5.72
CA GLU A 97 5.13 -3.88 -6.07
C GLU A 97 5.73 -2.82 -5.11
N PRO A 98 5.69 -3.02 -3.79
CA PRO A 98 5.98 -1.96 -2.83
C PRO A 98 7.45 -1.49 -2.85
N MET A 99 8.37 -2.31 -3.35
CA MET A 99 9.81 -2.02 -3.38
C MET A 99 10.24 -1.33 -4.67
N ASN A 100 9.32 -1.16 -5.64
CA ASN A 100 9.66 -0.55 -6.91
C ASN A 100 10.07 0.93 -6.73
N GLY A 101 11.20 1.32 -7.35
CA GLY A 101 11.74 2.68 -7.30
C GLY A 101 12.41 3.07 -5.97
N LEU A 102 12.58 2.14 -5.02
CA LEU A 102 13.29 2.39 -3.78
C LEU A 102 14.79 2.13 -3.90
N ASP A 103 15.57 2.89 -3.14
CA ASP A 103 16.97 2.61 -2.89
C ASP A 103 17.16 1.39 -1.96
N ILE A 104 18.37 0.84 -1.93
CA ILE A 104 18.72 -0.37 -1.18
C ILE A 104 18.40 -0.23 0.32
N ASP A 105 18.65 0.93 0.91
CA ASP A 105 18.43 1.14 2.34
C ASP A 105 16.95 1.25 2.67
N SER A 106 16.17 1.87 1.80
CA SER A 106 14.70 1.90 1.93
C SER A 106 14.08 0.52 1.75
N ILE A 107 14.62 -0.32 0.84
CA ILE A 107 14.20 -1.72 0.71
C ILE A 107 14.47 -2.49 2.02
N LYS A 108 15.64 -2.32 2.64
CA LYS A 108 15.95 -2.94 3.93
C LYS A 108 15.01 -2.46 5.04
N LYS A 109 14.73 -1.14 5.11
CA LYS A 109 13.78 -0.57 6.07
C LYS A 109 12.39 -1.17 5.87
N LEU A 110 11.89 -1.22 4.64
CA LEU A 110 10.59 -1.81 4.32
C LEU A 110 10.53 -3.31 4.64
N SER A 111 11.58 -4.08 4.31
CA SER A 111 11.64 -5.51 4.62
C SER A 111 11.56 -5.77 6.12
N ARG A 112 12.28 -5.01 6.94
CA ARG A 112 12.18 -5.08 8.41
C ARG A 112 10.79 -4.73 8.92
N LEU A 113 10.16 -3.72 8.33
CA LEU A 113 8.80 -3.31 8.70
C LEU A 113 7.79 -4.42 8.40
N ILE A 114 7.91 -5.09 7.25
CA ILE A 114 7.10 -6.23 6.83
C ILE A 114 7.32 -7.42 7.79
N GLU A 115 8.58 -7.75 8.12
CA GLU A 115 8.90 -8.82 9.04
C GLU A 115 8.32 -8.57 10.44
N ASN A 116 8.52 -7.37 11.00
CA ASN A 116 7.99 -7.00 12.31
C ASN A 116 6.46 -7.05 12.36
N PHE A 117 5.80 -6.57 11.32
CA PHE A 117 4.34 -6.61 11.23
C PHE A 117 3.82 -8.06 11.17
N SER A 118 4.46 -8.92 10.40
CA SER A 118 4.12 -10.34 10.34
C SER A 118 4.36 -11.05 11.68
N GLU A 119 5.46 -10.74 12.38
CA GLU A 119 5.78 -11.31 13.69
C GLU A 119 4.80 -10.84 14.78
N SER A 120 4.23 -9.65 14.67
CA SER A 120 3.16 -9.16 15.55
C SER A 120 1.76 -9.70 15.23
N GLY A 121 1.65 -10.65 14.29
CA GLY A 121 0.39 -11.30 13.93
C GLY A 121 -0.37 -10.66 12.76
N GLY A 122 0.24 -9.69 12.07
CA GLY A 122 -0.32 -9.09 10.85
C GLY A 122 -0.27 -10.03 9.65
N ALA A 123 -1.26 -9.96 8.77
CA ALA A 123 -1.30 -10.70 7.51
C ALA A 123 -0.86 -9.81 6.35
N ILE A 124 -0.04 -10.34 5.43
CA ILE A 124 0.49 -9.59 4.29
C ILE A 124 0.27 -10.37 3.00
N LEU A 125 -0.31 -9.71 2.00
CA LEU A 125 -0.31 -10.14 0.60
C LEU A 125 0.56 -9.17 -0.19
N LEU A 126 1.65 -9.67 -0.78
CA LEU A 126 2.62 -8.84 -1.52
C LEU A 126 2.79 -9.39 -2.93
N SER A 127 2.60 -8.54 -3.94
CA SER A 127 3.00 -8.83 -5.32
C SER A 127 4.41 -8.32 -5.58
N SER A 128 5.22 -9.07 -6.33
CA SER A 128 6.49 -8.60 -6.86
C SER A 128 6.95 -9.43 -8.04
N HIS A 129 7.53 -8.76 -9.04
CA HIS A 129 8.23 -9.39 -10.16
C HIS A 129 9.72 -9.61 -9.86
N VAL A 130 10.24 -9.04 -8.77
CA VAL A 130 11.61 -9.22 -8.29
C VAL A 130 11.61 -10.16 -7.09
N ASN A 131 12.59 -11.06 -7.05
CA ASN A 131 12.69 -12.03 -5.97
C ASN A 131 13.36 -11.42 -4.72
N TYR A 132 12.58 -10.76 -3.89
CA TYR A 132 13.04 -10.29 -2.58
C TYR A 132 13.05 -11.42 -1.55
N LYS A 133 14.11 -11.47 -0.73
CA LYS A 133 14.20 -12.44 0.38
C LYS A 133 13.44 -11.88 1.58
N ILE A 134 12.17 -12.26 1.71
CA ILE A 134 11.36 -12.02 2.91
C ILE A 134 11.33 -13.33 3.70
N LYS A 135 11.75 -13.29 4.97
CA LYS A 135 11.73 -14.46 5.84
C LYS A 135 10.28 -14.96 6.03
N LYS A 136 10.11 -16.30 6.05
CA LYS A 136 8.83 -16.97 6.32
C LYS A 136 7.70 -16.63 5.32
N ALA A 137 8.01 -16.12 4.12
CA ALA A 137 7.00 -15.87 3.10
C ALA A 137 6.67 -17.13 2.30
N ASN A 138 5.38 -17.45 2.16
CA ASN A 138 4.89 -18.43 1.21
C ASN A 138 4.81 -17.81 -0.18
N LYS A 139 5.46 -18.42 -1.19
CA LYS A 139 5.48 -17.90 -2.56
C LYS A 139 4.45 -18.60 -3.41
N ILE A 140 3.61 -17.83 -4.09
CA ILE A 140 2.66 -18.29 -5.07
C ILE A 140 3.11 -17.80 -6.47
N HIS A 141 3.43 -18.72 -7.38
CA HIS A 141 3.77 -18.36 -8.74
C HIS A 141 2.51 -18.37 -9.62
N LEU A 142 2.11 -17.18 -10.08
CA LEU A 142 1.01 -17.05 -11.04
C LEU A 142 1.51 -17.43 -12.43
N LYS A 143 1.01 -18.55 -12.99
CA LYS A 143 1.30 -18.95 -14.37
C LYS A 143 0.32 -18.26 -15.31
N LYS A 144 0.83 -17.72 -16.43
CA LYS A 144 -0.01 -17.25 -17.54
C LYS A 144 -0.91 -18.40 -18.01
N ARG A 145 -2.23 -18.29 -17.81
CA ARG A 145 -3.18 -19.25 -18.39
C ARG A 145 -3.15 -19.03 -19.90
N LYS A 146 -2.86 -20.09 -20.70
CA LYS A 146 -3.14 -20.05 -22.13
C LYS A 146 -4.65 -19.90 -22.25
N ILE A 147 -5.12 -18.74 -22.70
CA ILE A 147 -6.53 -18.53 -23.04
C ILE A 147 -6.72 -19.33 -24.34
N ASN A 148 -7.14 -20.59 -24.22
CA ASN A 148 -7.74 -21.26 -25.36
C ASN A 148 -9.00 -20.45 -25.68
N THR A 149 -9.06 -19.89 -26.86
CA THR A 149 -10.11 -19.06 -27.44
C THR A 149 -11.46 -19.29 -26.79
N ILE A 150 -11.88 -18.36 -25.94
CA ILE A 150 -13.24 -18.35 -25.41
C ILE A 150 -14.12 -18.06 -26.63
N ARG A 151 -15.00 -19.02 -26.99
CA ARG A 151 -16.11 -18.76 -27.92
C ARG A 151 -16.76 -17.46 -27.46
N THR A 152 -16.76 -16.47 -28.32
CA THR A 152 -17.44 -15.18 -28.14
C THR A 152 -18.91 -15.46 -27.78
N GLN A 153 -19.24 -15.39 -26.49
CA GLN A 153 -20.61 -15.14 -26.11
C GLN A 153 -20.93 -13.71 -26.57
N LYS A 154 -21.97 -13.58 -27.41
CA LYS A 154 -22.51 -12.30 -27.85
C LYS A 154 -22.74 -11.44 -26.61
N PHE A 155 -22.00 -10.34 -26.49
CA PHE A 155 -22.36 -9.29 -25.55
C PHE A 155 -23.65 -8.63 -26.08
N ILE A 156 -24.71 -8.70 -25.31
CA ILE A 156 -25.92 -7.91 -25.56
C ILE A 156 -25.51 -6.45 -25.33
N THR A 157 -25.57 -5.64 -26.39
CA THR A 157 -25.31 -4.20 -26.29
C THR A 157 -26.55 -3.52 -25.72
N TRP A 158 -26.35 -2.43 -24.97
CA TRP A 158 -27.43 -1.63 -24.36
C TRP A 158 -28.47 -1.08 -25.35
N SER A 159 -28.24 -1.21 -26.64
CA SER A 159 -29.18 -0.88 -27.72
C SER A 159 -30.22 -1.97 -28.03
N GLU A 160 -30.12 -3.15 -27.38
CA GLU A 160 -31.01 -4.31 -27.59
C GLU A 160 -31.96 -4.54 -26.38
N LEU A 161 -31.99 -3.61 -25.40
CA LEU A 161 -32.93 -3.53 -24.29
C LEU A 161 -33.88 -2.35 -24.53
#